data_085391f8bfc4114b19db7e1260d3fe57
#
_entry.id   085391f8bfc4114b19db7e1260d3fe57
#
_cell.length_a   1.000
_cell.length_b   1.000
_cell.length_c   1.000
_cell.angle_alpha   90.00
_cell.angle_beta   90.00
_cell.angle_gamma   90.00
#
_symmetry.space_group_name_H-M   'P 1'
#
loop_
_entity.id
_entity.type
_entity.pdbx_description
1 polymer ?
#
loop_
_entity_poly.entity_id
_entity_poly.type
_entity_poly.pdbx_seq_one_letter_code
_entity_poly.pdbx_strand_id
1 'polypeptide(L)'
;DISIEDKVVSVRDYGLGIPLKSLAAAVSEMNTGGKYGGSAFKKTVGLNGVGVKAVNMLSSEFTARSVRDGEARTVTFAQGLEQSDTWESGVREKNGTFISFRVDEEVFGQYAYNLEYVEQMIRNYTYLNLGLTFNFNGSSYVSKNGLLDLLNENMTEEPLYPPIHLSGDDIEVAIAHGTGYGESYFSFVNGQYTSQGGTHQAAFREAIAKTVKEFYHKDYDPSDIRTSIIAAISVKVTDPVFESQTKIKLGSKEIEPGVSMRNFVVDFLGKHLDDYLHKHSETAQILQKKIVENEKERKAISGIQKKARETAKIGRAHV
;
A
#
# COMPACT_ATOMS: atom_id res chain seq x y z
N ASP A 1 11.47 14.26 -6.79
CA ASP A 1 11.81 14.07 -8.20
C ASP A 1 12.47 12.72 -8.36
N ILE A 2 12.04 11.94 -9.33
CA ILE A 2 12.55 10.59 -9.64
C ILE A 2 12.82 10.53 -11.13
N SER A 3 13.97 10.00 -11.53
CA SER A 3 14.26 9.71 -12.93
C SER A 3 14.95 8.36 -13.09
N ILE A 4 14.69 7.71 -14.23
CA ILE A 4 15.39 6.50 -14.68
C ILE A 4 15.84 6.77 -16.12
N GLU A 5 17.13 6.97 -16.29
CA GLU A 5 17.77 7.25 -17.58
C GLU A 5 19.01 6.37 -17.75
N ASP A 6 19.15 5.70 -18.88
CA ASP A 6 20.31 4.82 -19.17
C ASP A 6 20.67 3.86 -18.04
N LYS A 7 19.67 3.26 -17.40
CA LYS A 7 19.79 2.37 -16.23
C LYS A 7 20.26 3.06 -14.92
N VAL A 8 20.41 4.37 -14.91
CA VAL A 8 20.67 5.14 -13.68
C VAL A 8 19.33 5.57 -13.08
N VAL A 9 19.14 5.24 -11.82
CA VAL A 9 18.01 5.73 -11.01
C VAL A 9 18.47 6.93 -10.22
N SER A 10 17.73 8.02 -10.24
CA SER A 10 17.99 9.20 -9.43
C SER A 10 16.73 9.60 -8.67
N VAL A 11 16.89 9.89 -7.38
CA VAL A 11 15.81 10.33 -6.49
C VAL A 11 16.26 11.57 -5.73
N ARG A 12 15.49 12.65 -5.81
CA ARG A 12 15.73 13.90 -5.07
C ARG A 12 14.50 14.24 -4.24
N ASP A 13 14.66 14.39 -2.94
CA ASP A 13 13.67 15.00 -2.05
C ASP A 13 14.06 16.44 -1.68
N TYR A 14 13.07 17.18 -1.17
CA TYR A 14 13.23 18.56 -0.70
C TYR A 14 12.88 18.68 0.79
N GLY A 15 13.15 17.64 1.55
CA GLY A 15 13.00 17.59 2.99
C GLY A 15 14.17 18.28 3.72
N LEU A 16 14.37 17.89 4.97
CA LEU A 16 15.44 18.48 5.79
C LEU A 16 16.86 18.06 5.35
N GLY A 17 16.99 17.02 4.54
CA GLY A 17 18.26 16.37 4.22
C GLY A 17 18.78 15.48 5.35
N ILE A 18 19.54 14.46 5.00
CA ILE A 18 20.28 13.63 5.97
C ILE A 18 21.30 14.50 6.68
N PRO A 19 21.49 14.41 8.03
CA PRO A 19 22.52 15.14 8.71
C PRO A 19 23.91 14.91 8.06
N LEU A 20 24.59 15.99 7.66
CA LEU A 20 25.77 15.91 6.81
C LEU A 20 26.86 15.02 7.41
N LYS A 21 27.11 15.10 8.73
CA LYS A 21 28.08 14.27 9.42
C LYS A 21 27.79 12.77 9.36
N SER A 22 26.51 12.42 9.27
CA SER A 22 26.03 11.02 9.27
C SER A 22 25.76 10.48 7.86
N LEU A 23 25.95 11.26 6.79
CA LEU A 23 25.55 10.90 5.44
C LEU A 23 26.20 9.58 4.97
N ALA A 24 27.52 9.46 5.08
CA ALA A 24 28.25 8.25 4.67
C ALA A 24 27.75 7.02 5.45
N ALA A 25 27.72 7.08 6.78
CA ALA A 25 27.23 6.00 7.62
C ALA A 25 25.77 5.64 7.33
N ALA A 26 24.91 6.63 7.09
CA ALA A 26 23.48 6.43 6.79
C ALA A 26 23.24 5.61 5.52
N VAL A 27 24.16 5.63 4.55
CA VAL A 27 24.02 4.92 3.27
C VAL A 27 24.94 3.69 3.13
N SER A 28 25.86 3.45 4.07
CA SER A 28 26.83 2.34 4.00
C SER A 28 26.83 1.42 5.22
N GLU A 29 26.55 1.93 6.44
CA GLU A 29 26.66 1.15 7.66
C GLU A 29 25.30 0.62 8.13
N MET A 30 25.23 -0.66 8.51
CA MET A 30 24.01 -1.25 9.06
C MET A 30 23.69 -0.64 10.44
N ASN A 31 22.41 -0.65 10.78
CA ASN A 31 21.88 -0.14 12.04
C ASN A 31 22.14 1.36 12.28
N THR A 32 22.37 2.12 11.22
CA THR A 32 22.46 3.58 11.24
C THR A 32 21.21 4.16 10.60
N GLY A 33 20.53 5.03 11.28
CA GLY A 33 19.35 5.71 10.75
C GLY A 33 18.63 6.51 11.83
N GLY A 34 17.98 7.61 11.47
CA GLY A 34 17.22 8.46 12.40
C GLY A 34 16.05 7.78 13.08
N LYS A 35 15.76 6.51 12.72
CA LYS A 35 14.70 5.68 13.29
C LYS A 35 15.15 4.88 14.52
N TYR A 36 16.45 4.78 14.77
CA TYR A 36 17.00 4.11 15.95
C TYR A 36 16.88 5.01 17.19
N GLY A 37 16.08 4.60 18.15
CA GLY A 37 15.97 5.25 19.47
C GLY A 37 14.97 6.40 19.61
N GLY A 38 14.20 6.74 18.58
CA GLY A 38 13.20 7.81 18.63
C GLY A 38 11.76 7.30 18.64
N SER A 39 10.91 7.82 19.56
CA SER A 39 9.47 7.50 19.60
C SER A 39 8.70 7.97 18.35
N ALA A 40 9.25 8.92 17.60
CA ALA A 40 8.61 9.55 16.44
C ALA A 40 8.47 8.66 15.19
N PHE A 41 9.16 7.51 15.13
CA PHE A 41 9.22 6.67 13.93
C PHE A 41 8.74 5.24 14.14
N LYS A 42 7.95 4.97 15.18
CA LYS A 42 7.45 3.61 15.51
C LYS A 42 6.54 3.03 14.43
N LYS A 43 5.85 3.87 13.68
CA LYS A 43 4.91 3.47 12.60
C LYS A 43 5.54 3.65 11.22
N THR A 44 6.67 2.99 10.97
CA THR A 44 7.39 3.02 9.69
C THR A 44 7.67 1.61 9.19
N VAL A 45 7.91 1.45 7.89
CA VAL A 45 8.18 0.13 7.27
C VAL A 45 9.64 -0.31 7.43
N GLY A 46 10.57 0.63 7.47
CA GLY A 46 12.00 0.36 7.48
C GLY A 46 12.56 0.25 8.89
N LEU A 47 12.33 -0.85 9.58
CA LEU A 47 12.82 -1.04 10.97
C LEU A 47 14.34 -1.20 11.05
N ASN A 48 14.95 -1.91 10.10
CA ASN A 48 16.36 -2.30 10.15
C ASN A 48 17.30 -1.35 9.43
N GLY A 49 16.78 -0.35 8.71
CA GLY A 49 17.58 0.63 7.96
C GLY A 49 18.54 0.03 6.94
N VAL A 50 18.20 -1.12 6.33
CA VAL A 50 19.12 -1.86 5.43
C VAL A 50 18.89 -1.58 3.95
N GLY A 51 17.74 -1.03 3.55
CA GLY A 51 17.36 -0.92 2.14
C GLY A 51 18.34 -0.12 1.28
N VAL A 52 18.63 1.12 1.66
CA VAL A 52 19.57 1.99 0.92
C VAL A 52 21.00 1.43 0.91
N LYS A 53 21.40 0.73 1.96
CA LYS A 53 22.73 0.10 2.06
C LYS A 53 22.86 -1.09 1.13
N ALA A 54 21.79 -1.89 1.00
CA ALA A 54 21.74 -2.96 0.01
C ALA A 54 21.82 -2.40 -1.41
N VAL A 55 21.11 -1.30 -1.71
CA VAL A 55 21.23 -0.61 -3.00
C VAL A 55 22.67 -0.16 -3.23
N ASN A 56 23.32 0.48 -2.25
CA ASN A 56 24.72 0.90 -2.37
C ASN A 56 25.65 -0.28 -2.66
N MET A 57 25.55 -1.36 -1.88
CA MET A 57 26.41 -2.55 -2.03
C MET A 57 26.21 -3.28 -3.36
N LEU A 58 25.01 -3.20 -3.93
CA LEU A 58 24.62 -3.88 -5.17
C LEU A 58 24.71 -2.96 -6.41
N SER A 59 25.36 -1.82 -6.27
CA SER A 59 25.53 -0.83 -7.34
C SER A 59 26.98 -0.69 -7.75
N SER A 60 27.22 -0.66 -9.06
CA SER A 60 28.53 -0.29 -9.62
C SER A 60 28.86 1.19 -9.42
N GLU A 61 27.83 2.02 -9.37
CA GLU A 61 27.94 3.45 -9.08
C GLU A 61 26.83 3.84 -8.09
N PHE A 62 27.17 4.51 -7.01
CA PHE A 62 26.22 5.04 -6.04
C PHE A 62 26.67 6.41 -5.56
N THR A 63 25.78 7.37 -5.57
CA THR A 63 26.01 8.74 -5.07
C THR A 63 24.94 9.13 -4.08
N ALA A 64 25.36 9.66 -2.94
CA ALA A 64 24.46 10.33 -1.99
C ALA A 64 24.93 11.76 -1.78
N ARG A 65 24.03 12.72 -1.96
CA ARG A 65 24.25 14.15 -1.67
C ARG A 65 23.17 14.64 -0.71
N SER A 66 23.57 15.28 0.36
CA SER A 66 22.66 15.96 1.26
C SER A 66 22.98 17.44 1.32
N VAL A 67 21.94 18.26 1.30
CA VAL A 67 22.02 19.72 1.42
C VAL A 67 21.25 20.16 2.64
N ARG A 68 21.90 20.92 3.52
CA ARG A 68 21.31 21.49 4.73
C ARG A 68 21.87 22.88 5.01
N ASP A 69 20.96 23.86 5.06
CA ASP A 69 21.26 25.22 5.54
C ASP A 69 22.46 25.91 4.86
N GLY A 70 22.59 25.68 3.53
CA GLY A 70 23.66 26.26 2.73
C GLY A 70 24.98 25.47 2.75
N GLU A 71 25.00 24.31 3.36
CA GLU A 71 26.13 23.36 3.31
C GLU A 71 25.70 22.08 2.60
N ALA A 72 26.61 21.44 1.89
CA ALA A 72 26.37 20.16 1.24
C ALA A 72 27.51 19.18 1.48
N ARG A 73 27.18 17.90 1.51
CA ARG A 73 28.14 16.80 1.48
C ARG A 73 27.70 15.82 0.40
N THR A 74 28.69 15.38 -0.39
CA THR A 74 28.49 14.34 -1.41
C THR A 74 29.45 13.20 -1.14
N VAL A 75 28.93 11.97 -1.05
CA VAL A 75 29.70 10.75 -0.93
C VAL A 75 29.39 9.83 -2.09
N THR A 76 30.42 9.21 -2.67
CA THR A 76 30.25 8.26 -3.77
C THR A 76 30.80 6.89 -3.40
N PHE A 77 30.18 5.85 -3.92
CA PHE A 77 30.54 4.46 -3.66
C PHE A 77 30.52 3.65 -4.96
N ALA A 78 31.28 2.58 -4.96
CA ALA A 78 31.18 1.49 -5.93
C ALA A 78 31.16 0.17 -5.15
N GLN A 79 30.12 -0.63 -5.34
CA GLN A 79 29.94 -1.92 -4.63
C GLN A 79 30.06 -1.78 -3.10
N GLY A 80 29.54 -0.69 -2.54
CA GLY A 80 29.60 -0.37 -1.13
C GLY A 80 30.93 0.21 -0.62
N LEU A 81 31.94 0.30 -1.48
CA LEU A 81 33.26 0.87 -1.15
C LEU A 81 33.27 2.37 -1.47
N GLU A 82 33.58 3.20 -0.47
CA GLU A 82 33.66 4.65 -0.64
C GLU A 82 34.76 5.03 -1.64
N GLN A 83 34.42 5.89 -2.60
CA GLN A 83 35.32 6.38 -3.64
C GLN A 83 35.71 7.84 -3.42
N SER A 84 34.76 8.66 -2.95
CA SER A 84 35.01 10.08 -2.67
C SER A 84 34.07 10.60 -1.58
N ASP A 85 34.52 11.63 -0.89
CA ASP A 85 33.79 12.38 0.14
C ASP A 85 34.12 13.86 0.02
N THR A 86 33.15 14.68 -0.34
CA THR A 86 33.35 16.10 -0.60
C THR A 86 32.39 16.96 0.20
N TRP A 87 32.86 18.08 0.70
CA TRP A 87 32.09 19.08 1.46
C TRP A 87 32.12 20.41 0.74
N GLU A 88 30.94 21.07 0.72
CA GLU A 88 30.75 22.36 0.07
C GLU A 88 30.03 23.30 1.04
N SER A 89 30.42 24.58 1.06
CA SER A 89 29.77 25.65 1.84
C SER A 89 29.25 26.74 0.91
N GLY A 90 28.19 27.43 1.33
CA GLY A 90 27.59 28.51 0.55
C GLY A 90 26.79 28.03 -0.67
N VAL A 91 26.34 26.77 -0.67
CA VAL A 91 25.49 26.24 -1.75
C VAL A 91 24.09 26.89 -1.72
N ARG A 92 23.56 27.16 -2.90
CA ARG A 92 22.23 27.80 -3.06
C ARG A 92 21.09 26.80 -3.30
N GLU A 93 21.43 25.53 -3.29
CA GLU A 93 20.43 24.45 -3.44
C GLU A 93 19.48 24.43 -2.25
N LYS A 94 18.23 24.01 -2.50
CA LYS A 94 17.27 23.75 -1.42
C LYS A 94 17.72 22.54 -0.58
N ASN A 95 17.41 22.57 0.72
CA ASN A 95 17.60 21.42 1.60
C ASN A 95 16.98 20.16 1.02
N GLY A 96 17.51 19.00 1.39
CA GLY A 96 17.01 17.69 0.99
C GLY A 96 18.12 16.70 0.67
N THR A 97 17.73 15.52 0.19
CA THR A 97 18.65 14.43 -0.15
C THR A 97 18.52 14.05 -1.61
N PHE A 98 19.65 13.80 -2.25
CA PHE A 98 19.75 13.22 -3.59
C PHE A 98 20.47 11.89 -3.50
N ILE A 99 19.87 10.86 -4.08
CA ILE A 99 20.46 9.53 -4.25
C ILE A 99 20.45 9.20 -5.74
N SER A 100 21.59 8.75 -6.26
CA SER A 100 21.67 8.22 -7.62
C SER A 100 22.43 6.91 -7.61
N PHE A 101 22.00 5.93 -8.42
CA PHE A 101 22.70 4.65 -8.48
C PHE A 101 22.51 3.95 -9.84
N ARG A 102 23.49 3.12 -10.17
CA ARG A 102 23.45 2.15 -11.27
C ARG A 102 23.69 0.76 -10.68
N VAL A 103 22.73 -0.12 -10.91
CA VAL A 103 22.85 -1.53 -10.45
C VAL A 103 24.04 -2.22 -11.09
N ASP A 104 24.73 -3.05 -10.32
CA ASP A 104 25.89 -3.80 -10.81
C ASP A 104 25.49 -4.95 -11.74
N GLU A 105 25.90 -4.88 -13.01
CA GLU A 105 25.61 -5.91 -14.01
C GLU A 105 26.39 -7.21 -13.77
N GLU A 106 27.47 -7.20 -13.00
CA GLU A 106 28.16 -8.44 -12.60
C GLU A 106 27.28 -9.28 -11.66
N VAL A 107 26.47 -8.62 -10.83
CA VAL A 107 25.54 -9.29 -9.92
C VAL A 107 24.21 -9.65 -10.57
N PHE A 108 23.63 -8.74 -11.35
CA PHE A 108 22.27 -8.86 -11.89
C PHE A 108 22.21 -9.30 -13.37
N GLY A 109 23.34 -9.35 -14.05
CA GLY A 109 23.38 -9.58 -15.49
C GLY A 109 22.75 -8.42 -16.28
N GLN A 110 22.27 -8.70 -17.47
CA GLN A 110 21.53 -7.71 -18.23
C GLN A 110 20.13 -7.52 -17.65
N TYR A 111 19.78 -6.29 -17.31
CA TYR A 111 18.49 -5.91 -16.74
C TYR A 111 17.90 -4.68 -17.44
N ALA A 112 16.60 -4.52 -17.29
CA ALA A 112 15.87 -3.30 -17.65
C ALA A 112 14.81 -3.01 -16.60
N TYR A 113 14.58 -1.74 -16.30
CA TYR A 113 13.48 -1.34 -15.43
C TYR A 113 12.15 -1.41 -16.18
N ASN A 114 11.14 -2.02 -15.56
CA ASN A 114 9.77 -1.91 -16.03
C ASN A 114 9.20 -0.58 -15.51
N LEU A 115 9.14 0.41 -16.41
CA LEU A 115 8.71 1.77 -16.05
C LEU A 115 7.24 1.83 -15.64
N GLU A 116 6.37 0.98 -16.21
CA GLU A 116 4.94 0.89 -15.82
C GLU A 116 4.80 0.42 -14.37
N TYR A 117 5.62 -0.55 -13.96
CA TYR A 117 5.64 -1.02 -12.58
C TYR A 117 6.14 0.06 -11.61
N VAL A 118 7.18 0.81 -11.99
CA VAL A 118 7.70 1.93 -11.18
C VAL A 118 6.64 3.03 -11.07
N GLU A 119 5.97 3.37 -12.17
CA GLU A 119 4.88 4.35 -12.17
C GLU A 119 3.74 3.93 -11.25
N GLN A 120 3.32 2.66 -11.31
CA GLN A 120 2.27 2.15 -10.41
C GLN A 120 2.69 2.23 -8.93
N MET A 121 3.96 1.95 -8.62
CA MET A 121 4.47 2.15 -7.26
C MET A 121 4.40 3.62 -6.83
N ILE A 122 4.78 4.55 -7.71
CA ILE A 122 4.72 6.00 -7.45
C ILE A 122 3.28 6.43 -7.20
N ARG A 123 2.33 5.99 -8.03
CA ARG A 123 0.90 6.25 -7.84
C ARG A 123 0.42 5.77 -6.46
N ASN A 124 0.79 4.56 -6.06
CA ASN A 124 0.45 4.05 -4.73
C ASN A 124 0.97 4.96 -3.60
N TYR A 125 2.18 5.51 -3.74
CA TYR A 125 2.72 6.46 -2.76
C TYR A 125 1.95 7.78 -2.75
N THR A 126 1.45 8.29 -3.87
CA THR A 126 0.64 9.51 -3.89
C THR A 126 -0.66 9.36 -3.13
N TYR A 127 -1.35 8.22 -3.26
CA TYR A 127 -2.60 7.96 -2.53
C TYR A 127 -2.42 7.91 -1.01
N LEU A 128 -1.23 7.55 -0.54
CA LEU A 128 -0.91 7.43 0.88
C LEU A 128 -0.29 8.70 1.46
N ASN A 129 0.06 9.68 0.63
CA ASN A 129 0.72 10.92 1.03
C ASN A 129 0.03 12.12 0.38
N LEU A 130 -1.13 12.48 0.90
CA LEU A 130 -1.96 13.56 0.36
C LEU A 130 -1.18 14.86 0.14
N GLY A 131 -1.31 15.43 -1.06
CA GLY A 131 -0.68 16.69 -1.43
C GLY A 131 0.82 16.61 -1.71
N LEU A 132 1.47 15.46 -1.48
CA LEU A 132 2.85 15.24 -1.89
C LEU A 132 2.91 15.00 -3.41
N THR A 133 3.71 15.78 -4.10
CA THR A 133 3.92 15.63 -5.54
C THR A 133 5.14 14.77 -5.82
N PHE A 134 4.97 13.74 -6.63
CA PHE A 134 6.04 12.94 -7.21
C PHE A 134 6.19 13.31 -8.70
N ASN A 135 7.38 13.71 -9.10
CA ASN A 135 7.72 13.88 -10.51
C ASN A 135 8.54 12.67 -10.95
N PHE A 136 8.09 11.98 -11.99
CA PHE A 136 8.78 10.82 -12.54
C PHE A 136 8.92 10.97 -14.05
N ASN A 137 10.17 10.99 -14.54
CA ASN A 137 10.51 11.12 -15.96
C ASN A 137 9.72 12.23 -16.68
N GLY A 138 9.55 13.40 -16.02
CA GLY A 138 8.84 14.56 -16.55
C GLY A 138 7.31 14.57 -16.33
N SER A 139 6.73 13.49 -15.84
CA SER A 139 5.31 13.44 -15.44
C SER A 139 5.14 13.72 -13.95
N SER A 140 4.07 14.42 -13.57
CA SER A 140 3.76 14.76 -12.17
C SER A 140 2.57 13.97 -11.66
N TYR A 141 2.70 13.40 -10.47
CA TYR A 141 1.69 12.59 -9.80
C TYR A 141 1.38 13.19 -8.43
N VAL A 142 0.12 13.41 -8.14
CA VAL A 142 -0.36 13.92 -6.84
C VAL A 142 -1.78 13.42 -6.60
N SER A 143 -2.10 13.05 -5.37
CA SER A 143 -3.47 12.72 -4.94
C SER A 143 -3.97 13.76 -3.96
N LYS A 144 -5.26 14.10 -4.07
CA LYS A 144 -5.96 15.01 -3.15
C LYS A 144 -6.91 14.28 -2.21
N ASN A 145 -7.38 13.11 -2.62
CA ASN A 145 -8.42 12.36 -1.91
C ASN A 145 -7.96 10.96 -1.45
N GLY A 146 -6.66 10.64 -1.56
CA GLY A 146 -6.07 9.42 -1.01
C GLY A 146 -6.63 8.13 -1.58
N LEU A 147 -7.10 7.24 -0.71
CA LEU A 147 -7.66 5.95 -1.12
C LEU A 147 -8.92 6.09 -1.98
N LEU A 148 -9.60 7.21 -1.93
CA LEU A 148 -10.73 7.49 -2.82
C LEU A 148 -10.26 7.65 -4.28
N ASP A 149 -9.16 8.37 -4.51
CA ASP A 149 -8.56 8.51 -5.83
C ASP A 149 -8.06 7.14 -6.33
N LEU A 150 -7.44 6.34 -5.45
CA LEU A 150 -7.03 4.97 -5.77
C LEU A 150 -8.21 4.13 -6.30
N LEU A 151 -9.35 4.14 -5.60
CA LEU A 151 -10.52 3.38 -6.05
C LEU A 151 -11.01 3.89 -7.41
N ASN A 152 -11.18 5.20 -7.55
CA ASN A 152 -11.69 5.80 -8.78
C ASN A 152 -10.81 5.49 -10.01
N GLU A 153 -9.47 5.46 -9.85
CA GLU A 153 -8.55 5.13 -10.93
C GLU A 153 -8.52 3.63 -11.28
N ASN A 154 -8.89 2.76 -10.33
CA ASN A 154 -8.87 1.31 -10.53
C ASN A 154 -10.25 0.70 -10.81
N MET A 155 -11.32 1.48 -10.75
CA MET A 155 -12.63 1.05 -11.18
C MET A 155 -12.74 1.12 -12.70
N THR A 156 -13.10 0.01 -13.33
CA THR A 156 -13.32 -0.09 -14.79
C THR A 156 -14.74 0.30 -15.20
N GLU A 157 -15.65 0.39 -14.25
CA GLU A 157 -17.07 0.70 -14.42
C GLU A 157 -17.50 1.71 -13.37
N GLU A 158 -18.61 2.42 -13.62
CA GLU A 158 -19.18 3.31 -12.62
C GLU A 158 -19.63 2.52 -11.38
N PRO A 159 -19.32 3.01 -10.18
CA PRO A 159 -19.77 2.38 -8.94
C PRO A 159 -21.29 2.50 -8.80
N LEU A 160 -21.91 1.52 -8.16
CA LEU A 160 -23.38 1.50 -7.91
C LEU A 160 -23.83 2.66 -7.02
N TYR A 161 -22.96 3.19 -6.21
CA TYR A 161 -23.16 4.34 -5.31
C TYR A 161 -21.83 5.08 -5.14
N PRO A 162 -21.85 6.36 -4.70
CA PRO A 162 -20.61 7.09 -4.44
C PRO A 162 -19.71 6.33 -3.47
N PRO A 163 -18.41 6.15 -3.79
CA PRO A 163 -17.50 5.39 -2.93
C PRO A 163 -17.53 5.91 -1.49
N ILE A 164 -17.64 5.00 -0.53
CA ILE A 164 -17.61 5.28 0.91
C ILE A 164 -16.15 5.48 1.31
N HIS A 165 -15.84 6.63 1.92
CA HIS A 165 -14.51 6.94 2.40
C HIS A 165 -14.56 7.26 3.89
N LEU A 166 -13.79 6.51 4.69
CA LEU A 166 -13.77 6.62 6.14
C LEU A 166 -12.31 6.73 6.60
N SER A 167 -12.02 7.65 7.50
CA SER A 167 -10.67 7.85 8.04
C SER A 167 -10.68 8.02 9.55
N GLY A 168 -9.64 7.47 10.18
CA GLY A 168 -9.29 7.63 11.59
C GLY A 168 -7.78 7.88 11.71
N ASP A 169 -7.26 7.96 12.92
CA ASP A 169 -5.85 8.32 13.16
C ASP A 169 -4.85 7.31 12.55
N ASP A 170 -5.16 6.02 12.66
CA ASP A 170 -4.29 4.93 12.23
C ASP A 170 -4.91 4.01 11.17
N ILE A 171 -6.05 4.40 10.62
CA ILE A 171 -6.77 3.64 9.61
C ILE A 171 -7.47 4.56 8.63
N GLU A 172 -7.39 4.22 7.35
CA GLU A 172 -8.17 4.81 6.28
C GLU A 172 -8.73 3.69 5.42
N VAL A 173 -10.00 3.79 5.03
CA VAL A 173 -10.65 2.81 4.15
C VAL A 173 -11.48 3.51 3.09
N ALA A 174 -11.54 2.88 1.92
CA ALA A 174 -12.47 3.26 0.86
C ALA A 174 -13.17 2.01 0.34
N ILE A 175 -14.48 2.09 0.09
CA ILE A 175 -15.33 0.95 -0.29
C ILE A 175 -16.28 1.37 -1.40
N ALA A 176 -16.36 0.57 -2.46
CA ALA A 176 -17.34 0.70 -3.51
C ALA A 176 -17.82 -0.69 -3.96
N HIS A 177 -18.96 -0.75 -4.64
CA HIS A 177 -19.41 -1.95 -5.36
C HIS A 177 -19.67 -1.59 -6.82
N GLY A 178 -19.29 -2.47 -7.71
CA GLY A 178 -19.57 -2.38 -9.15
C GLY A 178 -20.66 -3.34 -9.58
N THR A 179 -20.77 -3.53 -10.89
CA THR A 179 -21.72 -4.46 -11.53
C THR A 179 -21.10 -5.85 -11.78
N GLY A 180 -19.77 -5.94 -11.76
CA GLY A 180 -19.03 -7.17 -12.04
C GLY A 180 -19.11 -8.24 -10.95
N TYR A 181 -18.25 -9.25 -11.08
CA TYR A 181 -18.12 -10.36 -10.14
C TYR A 181 -16.74 -10.32 -9.47
N GLY A 182 -16.61 -11.03 -8.33
CA GLY A 182 -15.35 -11.12 -7.61
C GLY A 182 -15.19 -10.05 -6.53
N GLU A 183 -13.98 -10.03 -5.97
CA GLU A 183 -13.60 -9.11 -4.91
C GLU A 183 -12.23 -8.52 -5.28
N SER A 184 -12.05 -7.21 -5.18
CA SER A 184 -10.78 -6.52 -5.40
C SER A 184 -10.39 -5.73 -4.16
N TYR A 185 -9.16 -5.94 -3.67
CA TYR A 185 -8.67 -5.28 -2.47
C TYR A 185 -7.28 -4.69 -2.69
N PHE A 186 -7.12 -3.44 -2.26
CA PHE A 186 -5.84 -2.76 -2.15
C PHE A 186 -5.53 -2.59 -0.66
N SER A 187 -4.41 -3.08 -0.19
CA SER A 187 -4.07 -3.00 1.23
C SER A 187 -2.67 -2.46 1.46
N PHE A 188 -2.54 -1.63 2.49
CA PHE A 188 -1.31 -0.91 2.81
C PHE A 188 -1.03 -0.93 4.31
N VAL A 189 0.25 -0.97 4.65
CA VAL A 189 0.74 -0.91 6.03
C VAL A 189 1.89 0.09 6.09
N ASN A 190 1.74 1.17 6.88
CA ASN A 190 2.75 2.22 7.05
C ASN A 190 3.26 2.79 5.70
N GLY A 191 2.40 2.90 4.70
CA GLY A 191 2.77 3.36 3.37
C GLY A 191 3.31 2.28 2.42
N GLN A 192 3.45 1.02 2.85
CA GLN A 192 3.87 -0.11 2.03
C GLN A 192 2.66 -0.83 1.42
N TYR A 193 2.65 -1.02 0.11
CA TYR A 193 1.64 -1.85 -0.56
C TYR A 193 1.85 -3.33 -0.21
N THR A 194 0.80 -3.97 0.30
CA THR A 194 0.78 -5.38 0.64
C THR A 194 -0.01 -6.15 -0.41
N SER A 195 0.63 -6.47 -1.53
CA SER A 195 -0.03 -7.10 -2.68
C SER A 195 -0.65 -8.47 -2.40
N GLN A 196 -0.19 -9.15 -1.36
CA GLN A 196 -0.76 -10.41 -0.86
C GLN A 196 -1.63 -10.22 0.41
N GLY A 197 -1.96 -8.97 0.75
CA GLY A 197 -2.79 -8.65 1.89
C GLY A 197 -2.11 -8.93 3.24
N GLY A 198 -2.81 -9.66 4.10
CA GLY A 198 -2.37 -10.01 5.44
C GLY A 198 -3.50 -9.88 6.46
N THR A 199 -3.12 -9.81 7.74
CA THR A 199 -4.07 -9.78 8.87
C THR A 199 -5.04 -8.60 8.81
N HIS A 200 -4.60 -7.42 8.41
CA HIS A 200 -5.43 -6.22 8.27
C HIS A 200 -6.48 -6.36 7.16
N GLN A 201 -6.11 -6.91 6.00
CA GLN A 201 -7.06 -7.15 4.91
C GLN A 201 -8.08 -8.24 5.29
N ALA A 202 -7.64 -9.30 5.97
CA ALA A 202 -8.54 -10.34 6.45
C ALA A 202 -9.55 -9.76 7.47
N ALA A 203 -9.08 -8.94 8.41
CA ALA A 203 -9.92 -8.24 9.37
C ALA A 203 -10.91 -7.29 8.68
N PHE A 204 -10.48 -6.58 7.64
CA PHE A 204 -11.30 -5.67 6.85
C PHE A 204 -12.44 -6.39 6.14
N ARG A 205 -12.14 -7.51 5.46
CA ARG A 205 -13.16 -8.36 4.80
C ARG A 205 -14.20 -8.90 5.80
N GLU A 206 -13.76 -9.30 6.98
CA GLU A 206 -14.64 -9.75 8.06
C GLU A 206 -15.50 -8.59 8.59
N ALA A 207 -14.89 -7.44 8.86
CA ALA A 207 -15.53 -6.26 9.44
C ALA A 207 -16.64 -5.73 8.52
N ILE A 208 -16.40 -5.65 7.21
CA ILE A 208 -17.43 -5.24 6.23
C ILE A 208 -18.64 -6.17 6.33
N ALA A 209 -18.43 -7.49 6.26
CA ALA A 209 -19.51 -8.45 6.30
C ALA A 209 -20.29 -8.39 7.63
N LYS A 210 -19.58 -8.28 8.74
CA LYS A 210 -20.19 -8.18 10.07
C LYS A 210 -21.04 -6.92 10.20
N THR A 211 -20.48 -5.75 9.90
CA THR A 211 -21.18 -4.46 10.02
C THR A 211 -22.44 -4.40 9.15
N VAL A 212 -22.35 -4.89 7.90
CA VAL A 212 -23.48 -4.89 6.98
C VAL A 212 -24.61 -5.82 7.48
N LYS A 213 -24.27 -7.00 8.03
CA LYS A 213 -25.27 -7.90 8.65
C LYS A 213 -25.96 -7.23 9.84
N GLU A 214 -25.19 -6.61 10.72
CA GLU A 214 -25.69 -5.92 11.90
C GLU A 214 -26.58 -4.74 11.52
N PHE A 215 -26.19 -3.92 10.56
CA PHE A 215 -26.93 -2.76 10.07
C PHE A 215 -28.31 -3.14 9.51
N TYR A 216 -28.41 -4.20 8.69
CA TYR A 216 -29.70 -4.63 8.12
C TYR A 216 -30.46 -5.61 9.01
N HIS A 217 -29.90 -6.03 10.14
CA HIS A 217 -30.46 -7.07 11.02
C HIS A 217 -30.80 -8.35 10.25
N LYS A 218 -29.92 -8.76 9.30
CA LYS A 218 -30.09 -9.93 8.44
C LYS A 218 -28.79 -10.72 8.35
N ASP A 219 -28.91 -12.04 8.43
CA ASP A 219 -27.79 -12.96 8.27
C ASP A 219 -27.52 -13.27 6.79
N TYR A 220 -27.07 -12.25 6.04
CA TYR A 220 -26.61 -12.42 4.67
C TYR A 220 -25.34 -13.26 4.62
N ASP A 221 -25.16 -14.05 3.55
CA ASP A 221 -23.89 -14.71 3.31
C ASP A 221 -22.78 -13.66 3.10
N PRO A 222 -21.62 -13.77 3.78
CA PRO A 222 -20.51 -12.82 3.58
C PRO A 222 -20.07 -12.70 2.12
N SER A 223 -20.20 -13.76 1.31
CA SER A 223 -19.85 -13.69 -0.11
C SER A 223 -20.80 -12.79 -0.88
N ASP A 224 -22.11 -12.80 -0.55
CA ASP A 224 -23.11 -11.95 -1.22
C ASP A 224 -22.86 -10.46 -0.92
N ILE A 225 -22.38 -10.15 0.29
CA ILE A 225 -21.99 -8.78 0.68
C ILE A 225 -20.77 -8.32 -0.10
N ARG A 226 -19.79 -9.20 -0.32
CA ARG A 226 -18.49 -8.84 -0.93
C ARG A 226 -18.44 -9.04 -2.44
N THR A 227 -19.42 -9.68 -3.05
CA THR A 227 -19.47 -9.81 -4.52
C THR A 227 -19.51 -8.44 -5.19
N SER A 228 -18.61 -8.21 -6.14
CA SER A 228 -18.38 -6.96 -6.87
C SER A 228 -17.77 -5.82 -6.04
N ILE A 229 -17.26 -6.11 -4.85
CA ILE A 229 -16.58 -5.10 -4.05
C ILE A 229 -15.23 -4.72 -4.66
N ILE A 230 -14.95 -3.42 -4.64
CA ILE A 230 -13.61 -2.86 -4.76
C ILE A 230 -13.35 -2.01 -3.52
N ALA A 231 -12.29 -2.33 -2.80
CA ALA A 231 -12.04 -1.69 -1.52
C ALA A 231 -10.54 -1.51 -1.25
N ALA A 232 -10.21 -0.49 -0.48
CA ALA A 232 -8.86 -0.19 -0.05
C ALA A 232 -8.80 -0.01 1.46
N ILE A 233 -7.72 -0.46 2.07
CA ILE A 233 -7.41 -0.25 3.48
C ILE A 233 -5.95 0.16 3.65
N SER A 234 -5.71 1.20 4.42
CA SER A 234 -4.38 1.59 4.91
C SER A 234 -4.38 1.63 6.43
N VAL A 235 -3.40 0.98 7.06
CA VAL A 235 -3.24 0.99 8.52
C VAL A 235 -1.84 1.42 8.91
N LYS A 236 -1.71 2.08 10.08
CA LYS A 236 -0.43 2.42 10.69
C LYS A 236 -0.17 1.48 11.87
N VAL A 237 0.76 0.57 11.71
CA VAL A 237 1.10 -0.48 12.66
C VAL A 237 2.41 -0.15 13.38
N THR A 238 2.45 -0.32 14.69
CA THR A 238 3.69 -0.21 15.47
C THR A 238 4.52 -1.48 15.25
N ASP A 239 5.78 -1.31 14.83
CA ASP A 239 6.74 -2.40 14.60
C ASP A 239 6.17 -3.56 13.77
N PRO A 240 5.72 -3.32 12.52
CA PRO A 240 5.04 -4.32 11.73
C PRO A 240 5.95 -5.51 11.38
N VAL A 241 5.42 -6.73 11.54
CA VAL A 241 6.06 -7.97 11.12
C VAL A 241 5.41 -8.44 9.82
N PHE A 242 6.23 -8.65 8.79
CA PHE A 242 5.82 -9.19 7.50
C PHE A 242 6.26 -10.64 7.35
N GLU A 243 5.57 -11.42 6.52
CA GLU A 243 5.93 -12.83 6.27
C GLU A 243 7.25 -12.98 5.49
N SER A 244 7.68 -11.92 4.77
CA SER A 244 8.94 -11.90 4.02
C SER A 244 9.55 -10.51 3.97
N GLN A 245 10.83 -10.43 3.58
CA GLN A 245 11.55 -9.16 3.42
C GLN A 245 10.97 -8.29 2.28
N THR A 246 10.26 -8.87 1.33
CA THR A 246 9.54 -8.12 0.27
C THR A 246 8.36 -7.34 0.80
N LYS A 247 7.91 -7.59 2.04
CA LYS A 247 6.85 -6.85 2.76
C LYS A 247 5.50 -6.84 2.04
N ILE A 248 5.24 -7.87 1.24
CA ILE A 248 4.01 -7.98 0.45
C ILE A 248 2.83 -8.54 1.22
N LYS A 249 3.05 -9.09 2.44
CA LYS A 249 2.01 -9.65 3.29
C LYS A 249 2.28 -9.38 4.77
N LEU A 250 1.30 -8.74 5.45
CA LEU A 250 1.40 -8.46 6.88
C LEU A 250 1.09 -9.70 7.72
N GLY A 251 1.99 -10.04 8.64
CA GLY A 251 1.83 -11.11 9.63
C GLY A 251 1.39 -10.65 11.01
N SER A 252 1.60 -9.36 11.37
CA SER A 252 1.25 -8.84 12.71
C SER A 252 -0.21 -9.06 13.06
N LYS A 253 -0.47 -9.60 14.25
CA LYS A 253 -1.83 -9.79 14.80
C LYS A 253 -2.32 -8.60 15.62
N GLU A 254 -1.44 -7.68 15.94
CA GLU A 254 -1.70 -6.46 16.71
C GLU A 254 -1.36 -5.23 15.87
N ILE A 255 -2.09 -4.14 16.05
CA ILE A 255 -1.78 -2.85 15.45
C ILE A 255 -0.75 -2.08 16.28
N GLU A 256 -0.84 -2.25 17.59
CA GLU A 256 0.11 -1.80 18.60
C GLU A 256 0.07 -2.78 19.79
N PRO A 257 1.08 -2.78 20.67
CA PRO A 257 1.13 -3.74 21.78
C PRO A 257 -0.17 -3.80 22.59
N GLY A 258 -0.78 -4.98 22.64
CA GLY A 258 -2.02 -5.23 23.37
C GLY A 258 -3.31 -4.89 22.61
N VAL A 259 -3.25 -4.35 21.40
CA VAL A 259 -4.43 -4.01 20.60
C VAL A 259 -4.53 -4.92 19.38
N SER A 260 -5.50 -5.82 19.37
CA SER A 260 -5.74 -6.76 18.27
C SER A 260 -6.08 -6.01 16.98
N MET A 261 -5.37 -6.34 15.90
CA MET A 261 -5.65 -5.84 14.54
C MET A 261 -7.11 -6.11 14.14
N ARG A 262 -7.59 -7.33 14.40
CA ARG A 262 -8.96 -7.73 14.07
C ARG A 262 -9.98 -6.85 14.80
N ASN A 263 -9.85 -6.70 16.12
CA ASN A 263 -10.80 -5.92 16.91
C ASN A 263 -10.74 -4.44 16.52
N PHE A 264 -9.55 -3.89 16.32
CA PHE A 264 -9.37 -2.50 15.89
C PHE A 264 -10.11 -2.19 14.57
N VAL A 265 -9.96 -3.04 13.56
CA VAL A 265 -10.63 -2.84 12.27
C VAL A 265 -12.13 -3.09 12.36
N VAL A 266 -12.56 -4.12 13.11
CA VAL A 266 -13.98 -4.42 13.32
C VAL A 266 -14.69 -3.30 14.07
N ASP A 267 -14.10 -2.77 15.12
CA ASP A 267 -14.69 -1.68 15.92
C ASP A 267 -14.75 -0.38 15.11
N PHE A 268 -13.70 -0.09 14.34
CA PHE A 268 -13.68 1.08 13.46
C PHE A 268 -14.82 1.03 12.43
N LEU A 269 -14.96 -0.08 11.69
CA LEU A 269 -16.04 -0.20 10.70
C LEU A 269 -17.42 -0.30 11.36
N GLY A 270 -17.55 -1.06 12.44
CA GLY A 270 -18.79 -1.17 13.20
C GLY A 270 -19.36 0.16 13.63
N LYS A 271 -18.48 1.15 13.87
CA LYS A 271 -18.90 2.51 14.18
C LYS A 271 -19.07 3.38 12.93
N HIS A 272 -18.03 3.50 12.12
CA HIS A 272 -17.98 4.52 11.07
C HIS A 272 -18.76 4.12 9.82
N LEU A 273 -18.76 2.85 9.42
CA LEU A 273 -19.56 2.37 8.29
C LEU A 273 -21.04 2.33 8.66
N ASP A 274 -21.38 1.90 9.85
CA ASP A 274 -22.76 1.93 10.36
C ASP A 274 -23.31 3.36 10.38
N ASP A 275 -22.59 4.30 10.99
CA ASP A 275 -22.93 5.72 10.99
C ASP A 275 -23.11 6.29 9.57
N TYR A 276 -22.21 5.89 8.63
CA TYR A 276 -22.29 6.33 7.25
C TYR A 276 -23.57 5.84 6.59
N LEU A 277 -23.89 4.56 6.72
CA LEU A 277 -25.08 3.96 6.12
C LEU A 277 -26.39 4.55 6.68
N HIS A 278 -26.42 4.90 7.96
CA HIS A 278 -27.54 5.61 8.56
C HIS A 278 -27.73 7.03 7.99
N LYS A 279 -26.63 7.73 7.71
CA LYS A 279 -26.67 9.10 7.15
C LYS A 279 -26.94 9.12 5.63
N HIS A 280 -26.64 8.02 4.92
CA HIS A 280 -26.75 7.93 3.47
C HIS A 280 -27.71 6.80 3.07
N SER A 281 -29.00 7.01 3.34
CA SER A 281 -30.05 6.01 3.16
C SER A 281 -30.15 5.51 1.71
N GLU A 282 -29.87 6.34 0.71
CA GLU A 282 -29.85 5.94 -0.70
C GLU A 282 -28.74 4.92 -0.96
N THR A 283 -27.51 5.18 -0.50
CA THR A 283 -26.39 4.23 -0.58
C THR A 283 -26.75 2.91 0.11
N ALA A 284 -27.35 2.97 1.30
CA ALA A 284 -27.75 1.77 2.02
C ALA A 284 -28.81 0.95 1.23
N GLN A 285 -29.80 1.60 0.62
CA GLN A 285 -30.81 0.91 -0.19
C GLN A 285 -30.19 0.24 -1.43
N ILE A 286 -29.29 0.93 -2.13
CA ILE A 286 -28.58 0.38 -3.30
C ILE A 286 -27.74 -0.83 -2.90
N LEU A 287 -26.97 -0.72 -1.80
CA LEU A 287 -26.16 -1.82 -1.27
C LEU A 287 -27.04 -3.03 -0.91
N GLN A 288 -28.15 -2.82 -0.21
CA GLN A 288 -29.07 -3.90 0.15
C GLN A 288 -29.64 -4.60 -1.10
N LYS A 289 -30.04 -3.82 -2.10
CA LYS A 289 -30.54 -4.35 -3.37
C LYS A 289 -29.50 -5.24 -4.03
N LYS A 290 -28.26 -4.77 -4.12
CA LYS A 290 -27.15 -5.55 -4.69
C LYS A 290 -26.92 -6.86 -3.95
N ILE A 291 -26.89 -6.85 -2.62
CA ILE A 291 -26.71 -8.06 -1.79
C ILE A 291 -27.83 -9.07 -2.07
N VAL A 292 -29.08 -8.63 -2.15
CA VAL A 292 -30.24 -9.50 -2.44
C VAL A 292 -30.16 -10.08 -3.86
N GLU A 293 -29.68 -9.31 -4.83
CA GLU A 293 -29.44 -9.80 -6.19
C GLU A 293 -28.34 -10.85 -6.20
N ASN A 294 -27.20 -10.61 -5.56
CA ASN A 294 -26.09 -11.56 -5.43
C ASN A 294 -26.56 -12.88 -4.77
N GLU A 295 -27.36 -12.79 -3.70
CA GLU A 295 -27.93 -13.97 -3.03
C GLU A 295 -28.80 -14.81 -3.99
N LYS A 296 -29.66 -14.17 -4.80
CA LYS A 296 -30.50 -14.86 -5.78
C LYS A 296 -29.64 -15.56 -6.83
N GLU A 297 -28.64 -14.90 -7.38
CA GLU A 297 -27.74 -15.46 -8.38
C GLU A 297 -26.96 -16.66 -7.81
N ARG A 298 -26.37 -16.53 -6.64
CA ARG A 298 -25.65 -17.60 -5.96
C ARG A 298 -26.54 -18.84 -5.73
N LYS A 299 -27.76 -18.63 -5.26
CA LYS A 299 -28.75 -19.71 -5.06
C LYS A 299 -29.14 -20.38 -6.38
N ALA A 300 -29.35 -19.62 -7.44
CA ALA A 300 -29.66 -20.15 -8.77
C ALA A 300 -28.49 -21.01 -9.31
N ILE A 301 -27.27 -20.53 -9.25
CA ILE A 301 -26.07 -21.26 -9.69
C ILE A 301 -25.91 -22.57 -8.88
N SER A 302 -26.06 -22.52 -7.56
CA SER A 302 -25.99 -23.68 -6.69
C SER A 302 -27.07 -24.71 -7.03
N GLY A 303 -28.30 -24.27 -7.33
CA GLY A 303 -29.38 -25.14 -7.77
C GLY A 303 -29.09 -25.85 -9.10
N ILE A 304 -28.50 -25.13 -10.07
CA ILE A 304 -28.09 -25.71 -11.36
C ILE A 304 -26.99 -26.77 -11.15
N GLN A 305 -25.98 -26.44 -10.37
CA GLN A 305 -24.88 -27.37 -10.06
C GLN A 305 -25.39 -28.66 -9.35
N LYS A 306 -26.33 -28.52 -8.41
CA LYS A 306 -26.93 -29.66 -7.72
C LYS A 306 -27.68 -30.56 -8.72
N LYS A 307 -28.52 -30.00 -9.58
CA LYS A 307 -29.22 -30.74 -10.61
C LYS A 307 -28.28 -31.46 -11.58
N ALA A 308 -27.22 -30.78 -12.04
CA ALA A 308 -26.20 -31.38 -12.91
C ALA A 308 -25.50 -32.57 -12.25
N ARG A 309 -25.15 -32.46 -10.96
CA ARG A 309 -24.53 -33.56 -10.20
C ARG A 309 -25.49 -34.75 -10.01
N GLU A 310 -26.79 -34.52 -9.78
CA GLU A 310 -27.79 -35.54 -9.66
C GLU A 310 -27.99 -36.28 -10.99
N THR A 311 -28.08 -35.56 -12.10
CA THR A 311 -28.17 -36.14 -13.46
C THR A 311 -26.93 -36.99 -13.80
N ALA A 312 -25.71 -36.50 -13.45
CA ALA A 312 -24.46 -37.24 -13.68
C ALA A 312 -24.38 -38.52 -12.82
N LYS A 313 -24.96 -38.53 -11.62
CA LYS A 313 -25.04 -39.74 -10.79
C LYS A 313 -26.01 -40.78 -11.37
N ILE A 314 -27.16 -40.37 -11.92
CA ILE A 314 -28.13 -41.26 -12.56
C ILE A 314 -27.50 -41.90 -13.81
N GLY A 315 -26.79 -41.10 -14.64
CA GLY A 315 -26.11 -41.64 -15.83
C GLY A 315 -25.01 -42.67 -15.54
N ARG A 316 -24.35 -42.59 -14.37
CA ARG A 316 -23.38 -43.61 -13.93
C ARG A 316 -23.98 -44.87 -13.32
N ALA A 317 -25.23 -44.84 -12.91
CA ALA A 317 -25.95 -45.99 -12.34
C ALA A 317 -26.62 -46.86 -13.43
N HIS A 318 -26.58 -46.44 -14.70
CA HIS A 318 -27.12 -47.17 -15.84
C HIS A 318 -26.04 -47.69 -16.81
N VAL A 319 -24.76 -47.68 -16.44
CA VAL A 319 -23.66 -48.32 -17.10
C VAL A 319 -23.13 -49.44 -16.17
#